data_f1778d11d230916ce1424583583764d6
#
_entry.id   f1778d11d230916ce1424583583764d6
#
_cell.length_a   1.000
_cell.length_b   1.000
_cell.length_c   1.000
_cell.angle_alpha   90.00
_cell.angle_beta   90.00
_cell.angle_gamma   90.00
#
_symmetry.space_group_name_H-M   'P 1'
#
loop_
_entity.id
_entity.type
_entity.pdbx_description
1 polymer ?
#
loop_
_entity_poly.entity_id
_entity_poly.type
_entity_poly.pdbx_seq_one_letter_code
_entity_poly.pdbx_strand_id
1 'polypeptide(L)' 'MDNRIRELRTVRGMTQQELADAVSVSSRTIISLEKGQYNPSVLLAYRIAFVFGLSIEEVFLFGDEDTP' A
#
# COMPACT_ATOMS: atom_id res chain seq x y z
N MET A 1 -1.26 -1.10 10.03
CA MET A 1 -1.30 -2.41 9.30
C MET A 1 0.00 -2.61 8.54
N ASP A 2 0.64 -3.73 8.77
CA ASP A 2 1.88 -4.06 8.08
C ASP A 2 1.62 -4.32 6.60
N ASN A 3 2.59 -3.96 5.76
CA ASN A 3 2.43 -4.10 4.32
C ASN A 3 3.78 -4.17 3.63
N ARG A 4 3.76 -4.50 2.34
CA ARG A 4 4.95 -4.62 1.50
C ARG A 4 5.08 -3.48 0.50
N ILE A 5 4.40 -2.36 0.73
CA ILE A 5 4.36 -1.26 -0.24
C ILE A 5 5.76 -0.74 -0.56
N ARG A 6 6.56 -0.45 0.48
CA ARG A 6 7.91 0.07 0.28
C ARG A 6 8.80 -0.89 -0.50
N GLU A 7 8.74 -2.18 -0.13
CA GLU A 7 9.50 -3.22 -0.83
C GLU A 7 9.11 -3.28 -2.30
N LEU A 8 7.82 -3.37 -2.58
CA LEU A 8 7.31 -3.49 -3.95
C LEU A 8 7.64 -2.25 -4.78
N ARG A 9 7.48 -1.07 -4.17
CA ARG A 9 7.79 0.20 -4.81
C ARG A 9 9.28 0.27 -5.16
N THR A 10 10.14 -0.09 -4.21
CA THR A 10 11.59 -0.03 -4.37
C THR A 10 12.06 -0.97 -5.49
N VAL A 11 11.51 -2.18 -5.54
CA VAL A 11 11.84 -3.16 -6.60
C VAL A 11 11.53 -2.59 -7.99
N ARG A 12 10.48 -1.78 -8.09
CA ARG A 12 10.08 -1.17 -9.36
C ARG A 12 10.73 0.18 -9.62
N GLY A 13 11.58 0.65 -8.71
CA GLY A 13 12.20 1.96 -8.85
C GLY A 13 11.23 3.11 -8.76
N MET A 14 10.09 2.94 -8.08
CA MET A 14 9.08 3.98 -7.90
C MET A 14 9.36 4.82 -6.66
N THR A 15 9.19 6.13 -6.79
CA THR A 15 9.22 7.02 -5.62
C THR A 15 7.86 6.99 -4.93
N GLN A 16 7.83 7.47 -3.68
CA GLN A 16 6.57 7.61 -2.94
C GLN A 16 5.60 8.52 -3.70
N GLN A 17 6.11 9.61 -4.30
CA GLN A 17 5.27 10.53 -5.06
C GLN A 17 4.69 9.87 -6.31
N GLU A 18 5.50 9.07 -7.00
CA GLU A 18 5.03 8.37 -8.20
C GLU A 18 3.89 7.39 -7.87
N LEU A 19 4.02 6.65 -6.78
CA LEU A 19 2.95 5.75 -6.35
C LEU A 19 1.70 6.55 -5.93
N ALA A 20 1.90 7.64 -5.18
CA ALA A 20 0.81 8.49 -4.74
C ALA A 20 0.02 9.03 -5.94
N ASP A 21 0.73 9.51 -6.96
CA ASP A 21 0.09 10.02 -8.18
C ASP A 21 -0.70 8.91 -8.89
N ALA A 22 -0.14 7.71 -8.93
CA ALA A 22 -0.78 6.58 -9.62
C ALA A 22 -2.10 6.16 -8.95
N VAL A 23 -2.23 6.38 -7.64
CA VAL A 23 -3.43 5.99 -6.88
C VAL A 23 -4.24 7.19 -6.37
N SER A 24 -3.92 8.39 -6.86
CA SER A 24 -4.68 9.62 -6.60
C SER A 24 -4.74 10.04 -5.13
N VAL A 25 -3.62 9.94 -4.43
CA VAL A 25 -3.48 10.41 -3.05
C VAL A 25 -2.20 11.24 -2.91
N SER A 26 -2.01 11.88 -1.76
CA SER A 26 -0.77 12.62 -1.50
C SER A 26 0.37 11.68 -1.14
N SER A 27 1.61 12.12 -1.34
CA SER A 27 2.79 11.34 -0.93
C SER A 27 2.79 11.10 0.58
N ARG A 28 2.24 12.03 1.36
CA ARG A 28 2.12 11.87 2.81
C ARG A 28 1.28 10.64 3.16
N THR A 29 0.23 10.37 2.38
CA THR A 29 -0.60 9.18 2.57
C THR A 29 0.22 7.91 2.37
N ILE A 30 1.04 7.88 1.33
CA ILE A 30 1.92 6.72 1.07
C ILE A 30 2.93 6.56 2.19
N ILE A 31 3.53 7.66 2.66
CA ILE A 31 4.50 7.63 3.76
C ILE A 31 3.84 7.01 5.01
N SER A 32 2.64 7.47 5.36
CA SER A 32 1.92 6.96 6.53
C SER A 32 1.55 5.49 6.39
N LEU A 33 1.13 5.08 5.18
CA LEU A 33 0.80 3.68 4.91
C LEU A 33 2.05 2.80 5.07
N GLU A 34 3.19 3.22 4.52
CA GLU A 34 4.42 2.44 4.61
C GLU A 34 4.89 2.26 6.04
N LYS A 35 4.57 3.21 6.91
CA LYS A 35 4.89 3.13 8.34
C LYS A 35 3.89 2.29 9.13
N GLY A 36 2.81 1.83 8.48
CA GLY A 36 1.77 1.05 9.15
C GLY A 36 0.91 1.86 10.10
N GLN A 37 0.83 3.18 9.92
CA GLN A 37 0.17 4.08 10.87
C GLN A 37 -1.36 4.08 10.78
N TYR A 38 -1.92 3.60 9.68
CA TYR A 38 -3.37 3.49 9.56
C TYR A 38 -3.75 2.45 8.50
N ASN A 39 -5.02 2.05 8.53
CA ASN A 39 -5.55 1.10 7.56
C ASN A 39 -6.15 1.86 6.38
N PRO A 40 -5.79 1.51 5.14
CA PRO A 40 -6.36 2.18 3.98
C PRO A 40 -7.82 1.81 3.77
N SER A 41 -8.55 2.64 3.02
CA SER A 41 -9.86 2.24 2.52
C SER A 41 -9.71 1.05 1.59
N VAL A 42 -10.81 0.31 1.38
CA VAL A 42 -10.80 -0.83 0.45
C VAL A 42 -10.41 -0.38 -0.94
N LEU A 43 -10.94 0.78 -1.38
CA LEU A 43 -10.63 1.30 -2.70
C LEU A 43 -9.17 1.64 -2.86
N LEU A 44 -8.57 2.31 -1.86
CA LEU A 44 -7.15 2.66 -1.90
C LEU A 44 -6.28 1.40 -1.91
N ALA A 45 -6.60 0.44 -1.05
CA ALA A 45 -5.88 -0.83 -1.00
C ALA A 45 -5.94 -1.55 -2.35
N TYR A 46 -7.11 -1.57 -2.98
CA TYR A 46 -7.29 -2.17 -4.29
C TYR A 46 -6.44 -1.48 -5.35
N ARG A 47 -6.47 -0.14 -5.37
CA ARG A 47 -5.69 0.64 -6.35
C ARG A 47 -4.19 0.39 -6.22
N ILE A 48 -3.68 0.33 -4.99
CA ILE A 48 -2.27 0.05 -4.74
C ILE A 48 -1.92 -1.35 -5.23
N ALA A 49 -2.72 -2.34 -4.86
CA ALA A 49 -2.49 -3.72 -5.29
C ALA A 49 -2.53 -3.82 -6.82
N PHE A 50 -3.47 -3.12 -7.46
CA PHE A 50 -3.60 -3.10 -8.91
C PHE A 50 -2.33 -2.56 -9.58
N VAL A 51 -1.75 -1.48 -9.04
CA VAL A 51 -0.50 -0.91 -9.57
C VAL A 51 0.61 -1.96 -9.60
N PHE A 52 0.68 -2.80 -8.58
CA PHE A 52 1.71 -3.84 -8.49
C PHE A 52 1.30 -5.16 -9.15
N GLY A 53 0.08 -5.25 -9.67
CA GLY A 53 -0.41 -6.49 -10.28
C GLY A 53 -0.60 -7.62 -9.29
N LEU A 54 -0.92 -7.29 -8.04
CA LEU A 54 -1.06 -8.25 -6.94
C LEU A 54 -2.46 -8.14 -6.31
N SER A 55 -2.79 -9.10 -5.45
CA SER A 55 -4.00 -9.01 -4.65
C SER A 55 -3.76 -8.14 -3.42
N ILE A 56 -4.83 -7.70 -2.77
CA ILE A 56 -4.73 -6.92 -1.54
C ILE A 56 -3.95 -7.70 -0.48
N GLU A 57 -4.22 -8.99 -0.35
CA GLU A 57 -3.58 -9.85 0.65
C GLU A 57 -2.09 -10.06 0.37
N GLU A 58 -1.65 -9.87 -0.86
CA GLU A 58 -0.23 -9.95 -1.21
C GLU A 58 0.53 -8.67 -0.87
N VAL A 59 -0.19 -7.55 -0.76
CA VAL A 59 0.41 -6.25 -0.45
C VAL A 59 0.27 -5.91 1.03
N PHE A 60 -0.91 -6.15 1.61
CA PHE A 60 -1.23 -5.83 3.00
C PHE A 60 -1.24 -7.10 3.82
N LEU A 61 -0.47 -7.10 4.91
CA LEU A 61 -0.26 -8.30 5.72
C LEU A 61 -1.26 -8.32 6.86
N PHE A 62 -2.16 -9.31 6.84
CA PHE A 62 -3.17 -9.47 7.87
C PHE A 62 -2.64 -10.40 8.96
N GLY A 63 -2.79 -10.00 10.23
CA GLY A 63 -2.41 -10.79 11.37
C GLY A 63 -3.61 -11.52 11.96
N ASP A 64 -3.38 -12.30 13.03
CA ASP A 64 -4.45 -13.04 13.70
C ASP A 64 -5.55 -12.12 14.21
N GLU A 65 -5.18 -10.91 14.65
CA GLU A 65 -6.13 -9.91 15.15
C GLU A 65 -7.06 -9.38 14.07
N ASP A 66 -6.72 -9.58 12.79
CA ASP A 66 -7.56 -9.13 11.66
C ASP A 66 -8.55 -10.21 11.21
N THR A 67 -8.49 -11.39 11.82
CA THR A 67 -9.38 -12.50 11.48
C THR A 67 -10.71 -12.34 12.20
N PRO A 68 -11.86 -12.47 11.50
CA PRO A 68 -13.16 -12.35 12.14
C PRO A 68 -13.42 -13.47 13.14
#